data_fd2b8dabee461b3f0863490f83baf299
#
_entry.id   fd2b8dabee461b3f0863490f83baf299
#
_cell.length_a   1.000
_cell.length_b   1.000
_cell.length_c   1.000
_cell.angle_alpha   90.00
_cell.angle_beta   90.00
_cell.angle_gamma   90.00
#
_symmetry.space_group_name_H-M   'P 1'
#
loop_
_entity.id
_entity.type
_entity.pdbx_description
1 polymer ?
#
loop_
_entity_poly.entity_id
_entity_poly.type
_entity_poly.pdbx_seq_one_letter_code
_entity_poly.pdbx_strand_id
1 'polypeptide(L)'
;MTPDLAMRVGIAVGNLFRRGDHRHRVVIGKDTRLSGYMIENALVAGFTAAGLDVFLLGPIPTPAVAMLTRSLRADIGVMISASHNPYQDNGIKLFGPDGFKLSDDLEHRIEELMDEDIHLQLARPDSIGRAKRVDGVHDRYIEFAKRTLPKDITLSGMRVVIDCANGAGYKVAPAALWELGADVIAIGEEPNGTNINLNCGSTHPVALARKVHEVRADIGIALDGDADRVLIVDETGTVIDGDQLMALIAESWAADGLLRGNGIVATVMSNLGLERFLEGNKMSLTRTKVGDRYVVEHMRKHDFNVGGEQSGHIVLSDFSTTGDGLVAALQVMACVQRMGRPVSEVCRRFEPVPQILKNVRHSGGNPLNDALVKAAIADAEATLGPSARLVIRPSGTEPLIRVMAEGDDRGAIETVVDQLISVISGVRNAA
;
A
#
# COMPACT_ATOMS: atom_id res chain seq x y z
N MET A 1 3.96 -19.34 -6.00
CA MET A 1 5.42 -19.28 -5.66
C MET A 1 5.85 -20.61 -5.11
N THR A 2 6.98 -21.17 -5.60
CA THR A 2 7.53 -22.48 -5.17
C THR A 2 8.78 -22.27 -4.30
N PRO A 3 9.20 -23.28 -3.50
CA PRO A 3 10.38 -23.14 -2.64
C PRO A 3 11.67 -22.93 -3.42
N ASP A 4 11.83 -23.60 -4.57
CA ASP A 4 13.00 -23.44 -5.45
C ASP A 4 13.10 -22.02 -6.03
N LEU A 5 11.98 -21.43 -6.45
CA LEU A 5 11.93 -20.05 -6.91
C LEU A 5 12.34 -19.08 -5.79
N ALA A 6 11.79 -19.23 -4.59
CA ALA A 6 12.14 -18.39 -3.45
C ALA A 6 13.65 -18.53 -3.08
N MET A 7 14.19 -19.74 -3.12
CA MET A 7 15.63 -19.96 -2.89
C MET A 7 16.48 -19.26 -3.95
N ARG A 8 16.11 -19.34 -5.25
CA ARG A 8 16.79 -18.63 -6.33
C ARG A 8 16.75 -17.11 -6.15
N VAL A 9 15.60 -16.55 -5.75
CA VAL A 9 15.49 -15.13 -5.39
C VAL A 9 16.51 -14.78 -4.30
N GLY A 10 16.57 -15.57 -3.22
CA GLY A 10 17.52 -15.35 -2.13
C GLY A 10 18.98 -15.37 -2.59
N ILE A 11 19.36 -16.29 -3.49
CA ILE A 11 20.72 -16.37 -4.04
C ILE A 11 21.01 -15.16 -4.94
N ALA A 12 20.13 -14.85 -5.89
CA ALA A 12 20.29 -13.76 -6.85
C ALA A 12 20.40 -12.38 -6.15
N VAL A 13 19.46 -12.10 -5.25
CA VAL A 13 19.45 -10.86 -4.44
C VAL A 13 20.70 -10.80 -3.57
N GLY A 14 21.04 -11.90 -2.89
CA GLY A 14 22.24 -11.97 -2.05
C GLY A 14 23.51 -11.66 -2.83
N ASN A 15 23.63 -12.17 -4.05
CA ASN A 15 24.78 -11.94 -4.92
C ASN A 15 24.83 -10.49 -5.41
N LEU A 16 23.70 -9.92 -5.78
CA LEU A 16 23.61 -8.53 -6.26
C LEU A 16 24.00 -7.51 -5.17
N PHE A 17 23.62 -7.77 -3.92
CA PHE A 17 23.86 -6.86 -2.79
C PHE A 17 25.15 -7.15 -2.00
N ARG A 18 25.83 -8.25 -2.27
CA ARG A 18 27.14 -8.55 -1.67
C ARG A 18 28.25 -7.69 -2.29
N ARG A 19 28.44 -6.48 -1.75
CA ARG A 19 29.41 -5.51 -2.25
C ARG A 19 30.35 -5.04 -1.12
N GLY A 20 31.65 -5.12 -1.35
CA GLY A 20 32.68 -4.77 -0.35
C GLY A 20 32.96 -5.89 0.65
N ASP A 21 33.73 -5.57 1.70
CA ASP A 21 34.33 -6.56 2.60
C ASP A 21 33.61 -6.70 3.94
N HIS A 22 32.50 -5.99 4.15
CA HIS A 22 31.74 -6.08 5.40
C HIS A 22 30.82 -7.32 5.43
N ARG A 23 30.37 -7.69 6.62
CA ARG A 23 29.39 -8.77 6.78
C ARG A 23 28.00 -8.29 6.35
N HIS A 24 27.50 -8.81 5.23
CA HIS A 24 26.20 -8.45 4.66
C HIS A 24 25.05 -9.04 5.44
N ARG A 25 23.93 -8.31 5.50
CA ARG A 25 22.74 -8.66 6.28
C ARG A 25 21.48 -8.47 5.46
N VAL A 26 20.55 -9.41 5.62
CA VAL A 26 19.17 -9.28 5.16
C VAL A 26 18.22 -9.38 6.34
N VAL A 27 17.19 -8.54 6.36
CA VAL A 27 16.04 -8.69 7.28
C VAL A 27 14.89 -9.29 6.52
N ILE A 28 14.18 -10.26 7.10
CA ILE A 28 13.02 -10.91 6.49
C ILE A 28 11.83 -10.82 7.44
N GLY A 29 10.79 -10.10 7.01
CA GLY A 29 9.47 -10.08 7.62
C GLY A 29 8.45 -10.82 6.75
N LYS A 30 7.30 -11.13 7.33
CA LYS A 30 6.20 -11.79 6.63
C LYS A 30 4.86 -11.36 7.20
N ASP A 31 3.79 -11.57 6.43
CA ASP A 31 2.45 -11.55 6.96
C ASP A 31 2.08 -12.91 7.62
N THR A 32 0.82 -13.14 7.85
CA THR A 32 0.33 -14.30 8.59
C THR A 32 -0.01 -15.51 7.73
N ARG A 33 0.22 -15.46 6.41
CA ARG A 33 -0.08 -16.54 5.45
C ARG A 33 0.68 -17.82 5.78
N LEU A 34 0.02 -18.95 5.67
CA LEU A 34 0.64 -20.27 5.92
C LEU A 34 1.84 -20.52 5.00
N SER A 35 1.74 -20.13 3.71
CA SER A 35 2.84 -20.26 2.74
C SER A 35 4.07 -19.41 3.09
N GLY A 36 3.92 -18.38 3.93
CA GLY A 36 5.02 -17.55 4.42
C GLY A 36 6.10 -18.36 5.14
N TYR A 37 5.75 -19.42 5.86
CA TYR A 37 6.73 -20.29 6.52
C TYR A 37 7.64 -21.02 5.53
N MET A 38 7.05 -21.56 4.45
CA MET A 38 7.80 -22.27 3.41
C MET A 38 8.73 -21.29 2.65
N ILE A 39 8.20 -20.13 2.25
CA ILE A 39 8.94 -19.13 1.49
C ILE A 39 10.08 -18.55 2.33
N GLU A 40 9.84 -18.23 3.61
CA GLU A 40 10.88 -17.74 4.53
C GLU A 40 12.05 -18.70 4.62
N ASN A 41 11.79 -20.00 4.85
CA ASN A 41 12.86 -21.00 4.96
C ASN A 41 13.65 -21.16 3.65
N ALA A 42 12.99 -21.09 2.51
CA ALA A 42 13.65 -21.14 1.20
C ALA A 42 14.53 -19.92 0.96
N LEU A 43 14.04 -18.72 1.26
CA LEU A 43 14.84 -17.47 1.21
C LEU A 43 16.04 -17.53 2.16
N VAL A 44 15.87 -18.04 3.38
CA VAL A 44 16.96 -18.24 4.35
C VAL A 44 18.06 -19.11 3.76
N ALA A 45 17.69 -20.25 3.15
CA ALA A 45 18.65 -21.13 2.49
C ALA A 45 19.39 -20.38 1.36
N GLY A 46 18.68 -19.64 0.52
CA GLY A 46 19.25 -18.86 -0.57
C GLY A 46 20.22 -17.78 -0.09
N PHE A 47 19.79 -16.93 0.82
CA PHE A 47 20.63 -15.82 1.34
C PHE A 47 21.85 -16.34 2.10
N THR A 48 21.69 -17.37 2.94
CA THR A 48 22.86 -17.95 3.66
C THR A 48 23.83 -18.60 2.70
N ALA A 49 23.35 -19.31 1.67
CA ALA A 49 24.20 -19.87 0.62
C ALA A 49 24.94 -18.80 -0.19
N ALA A 50 24.33 -17.63 -0.38
CA ALA A 50 24.97 -16.47 -1.01
C ALA A 50 25.92 -15.69 -0.06
N GLY A 51 26.00 -16.06 1.23
CA GLY A 51 26.94 -15.48 2.20
C GLY A 51 26.39 -14.33 3.05
N LEU A 52 25.07 -14.08 3.06
CA LEU A 52 24.45 -13.05 3.89
C LEU A 52 23.97 -13.63 5.23
N ASP A 53 24.12 -12.84 6.29
CA ASP A 53 23.44 -13.12 7.56
C ASP A 53 21.97 -12.74 7.48
N VAL A 54 21.09 -13.64 7.90
CA VAL A 54 19.63 -13.48 7.83
C VAL A 54 19.07 -13.17 9.21
N PHE A 55 18.32 -12.08 9.32
CA PHE A 55 17.63 -11.63 10.51
C PHE A 55 16.13 -11.82 10.32
N LEU A 56 15.56 -12.82 11.01
CA LEU A 56 14.15 -13.15 10.94
C LEU A 56 13.35 -12.28 11.90
N LEU A 57 12.37 -11.55 11.36
CA LEU A 57 11.52 -10.64 12.12
C LEU A 57 10.19 -11.30 12.55
N GLY A 58 9.77 -12.36 11.83
CA GLY A 58 8.46 -12.98 12.00
C GLY A 58 7.33 -12.15 11.37
N PRO A 59 6.06 -12.38 11.79
CA PRO A 59 4.92 -11.60 11.32
C PRO A 59 5.02 -10.14 11.80
N ILE A 60 5.12 -9.19 10.82
CA ILE A 60 5.30 -7.77 11.08
C ILE A 60 4.85 -6.96 9.85
N PRO A 61 4.32 -5.74 10.00
CA PRO A 61 3.92 -4.88 8.88
C PRO A 61 5.01 -4.63 7.83
N THR A 62 4.60 -4.46 6.57
CA THR A 62 5.50 -4.04 5.48
C THR A 62 6.32 -2.79 5.82
N PRO A 63 5.73 -1.68 6.33
CA PRO A 63 6.50 -0.50 6.71
C PRO A 63 7.49 -0.77 7.85
N ALA A 64 7.20 -1.70 8.74
CA ALA A 64 8.14 -2.10 9.78
C ALA A 64 9.38 -2.77 9.19
N VAL A 65 9.24 -3.59 8.13
CA VAL A 65 10.39 -4.16 7.42
C VAL A 65 11.25 -3.06 6.82
N ALA A 66 10.65 -2.09 6.12
CA ALA A 66 11.36 -0.95 5.55
C ALA A 66 12.13 -0.15 6.62
N MET A 67 11.49 0.15 7.75
CA MET A 67 12.09 0.85 8.90
C MET A 67 13.23 0.04 9.52
N LEU A 68 13.03 -1.27 9.75
CA LEU A 68 14.02 -2.13 10.37
C LEU A 68 15.23 -2.42 9.47
N THR A 69 15.05 -2.43 8.14
CA THR A 69 16.16 -2.50 7.18
C THR A 69 17.17 -1.38 7.47
N ARG A 70 16.68 -0.15 7.59
CA ARG A 70 17.52 1.01 7.94
C ARG A 70 18.09 0.93 9.35
N SER A 71 17.24 0.66 10.34
CA SER A 71 17.62 0.73 11.76
C SER A 71 18.60 -0.38 12.16
N LEU A 72 18.56 -1.54 11.52
CA LEU A 72 19.49 -2.65 11.72
C LEU A 72 20.70 -2.60 10.77
N ARG A 73 20.78 -1.57 9.91
CA ARG A 73 21.80 -1.40 8.88
C ARG A 73 21.94 -2.67 8.02
N ALA A 74 20.81 -3.20 7.57
CA ALA A 74 20.78 -4.32 6.65
C ALA A 74 21.00 -3.82 5.21
N ASP A 75 21.61 -4.64 4.38
CA ASP A 75 21.85 -4.35 2.96
C ASP A 75 20.57 -4.51 2.14
N ILE A 76 19.65 -5.34 2.63
CA ILE A 76 18.37 -5.62 1.97
C ILE A 76 17.29 -5.94 3.02
N GLY A 77 16.07 -5.49 2.74
CA GLY A 77 14.86 -5.90 3.44
C GLY A 77 13.95 -6.74 2.55
N VAL A 78 13.36 -7.75 3.12
CA VAL A 78 12.43 -8.65 2.42
C VAL A 78 11.13 -8.73 3.18
N MET A 79 10.01 -8.44 2.52
CA MET A 79 8.67 -8.71 3.02
C MET A 79 8.00 -9.79 2.21
N ILE A 80 7.56 -10.86 2.89
CA ILE A 80 6.81 -11.96 2.29
C ILE A 80 5.33 -11.69 2.51
N SER A 81 4.64 -11.19 1.48
CA SER A 81 3.22 -10.85 1.51
C SER A 81 2.65 -10.68 0.11
N ALA A 82 1.36 -10.94 -0.04
CA ALA A 82 0.55 -10.52 -1.19
C ALA A 82 -0.51 -9.47 -0.78
N SER A 83 -0.19 -8.63 0.24
CA SER A 83 -1.01 -7.51 0.70
C SER A 83 -2.48 -7.92 0.94
N HIS A 84 -3.42 -7.33 0.23
CA HIS A 84 -4.87 -7.53 0.38
C HIS A 84 -5.42 -8.77 -0.32
N ASN A 85 -4.60 -9.54 -1.03
CA ASN A 85 -5.03 -10.77 -1.71
C ASN A 85 -5.42 -11.87 -0.71
N PRO A 86 -6.23 -12.87 -1.12
CA PRO A 86 -6.54 -14.02 -0.29
C PRO A 86 -5.30 -14.85 0.04
N TYR A 87 -5.40 -15.75 1.03
CA TYR A 87 -4.25 -16.46 1.61
C TYR A 87 -3.51 -17.38 0.63
N GLN A 88 -4.15 -17.81 -0.45
CA GLN A 88 -3.56 -18.68 -1.48
C GLN A 88 -2.46 -17.97 -2.27
N ASP A 89 -2.57 -16.65 -2.41
CA ASP A 89 -1.55 -15.84 -3.04
C ASP A 89 -0.44 -15.51 -2.06
N ASN A 90 0.77 -15.34 -2.58
CA ASN A 90 1.89 -14.79 -1.83
C ASN A 90 2.87 -14.11 -2.79
N GLY A 91 3.71 -13.23 -2.24
CA GLY A 91 4.68 -12.44 -2.98
C GLY A 91 5.91 -12.09 -2.16
N ILE A 92 6.89 -11.48 -2.81
CA ILE A 92 8.10 -10.97 -2.17
C ILE A 92 8.22 -9.50 -2.57
N LYS A 93 8.36 -8.62 -1.57
CA LYS A 93 8.69 -7.21 -1.76
C LYS A 93 10.13 -6.99 -1.26
N LEU A 94 10.96 -6.31 -2.05
CA LEU A 94 12.36 -6.06 -1.75
C LEU A 94 12.60 -4.58 -1.45
N PHE A 95 13.35 -4.31 -0.39
CA PHE A 95 13.69 -2.96 0.07
C PHE A 95 15.22 -2.79 0.09
N GLY A 96 15.72 -1.72 -0.48
CA GLY A 96 17.14 -1.36 -0.40
C GLY A 96 17.57 -0.94 1.01
N PRO A 97 18.87 -0.69 1.21
CA PRO A 97 19.42 -0.27 2.52
C PRO A 97 18.87 1.09 2.99
N ASP A 98 18.31 1.87 2.08
CA ASP A 98 17.61 3.13 2.35
C ASP A 98 16.14 2.94 2.78
N GLY A 99 15.63 1.70 2.76
CA GLY A 99 14.27 1.34 3.12
C GLY A 99 13.23 1.60 2.03
N PHE A 100 13.63 2.00 0.82
CA PHE A 100 12.72 2.11 -0.33
C PHE A 100 12.64 0.80 -1.10
N LYS A 101 11.53 0.57 -1.79
CA LYS A 101 11.40 -0.55 -2.73
C LYS A 101 12.46 -0.45 -3.83
N LEU A 102 12.93 -1.59 -4.31
CA LEU A 102 13.90 -1.63 -5.41
C LEU A 102 13.30 -1.06 -6.69
N SER A 103 14.15 -0.47 -7.54
CA SER A 103 13.74 -0.01 -8.87
C SER A 103 13.47 -1.17 -9.82
N ASP A 104 12.71 -0.92 -10.89
CA ASP A 104 12.43 -1.91 -11.94
C ASP A 104 13.72 -2.46 -12.55
N ASP A 105 14.75 -1.62 -12.76
CA ASP A 105 16.04 -2.04 -13.29
C ASP A 105 16.75 -3.05 -12.38
N LEU A 106 16.68 -2.84 -11.05
CA LEU A 106 17.25 -3.79 -10.08
C LEU A 106 16.44 -5.09 -10.01
N GLU A 107 15.11 -5.01 -10.10
CA GLU A 107 14.25 -6.20 -10.15
C GLU A 107 14.52 -7.02 -11.41
N HIS A 108 14.63 -6.40 -12.59
CA HIS A 108 15.00 -7.08 -13.85
C HIS A 108 16.39 -7.72 -13.74
N ARG A 109 17.36 -7.03 -13.10
CA ARG A 109 18.69 -7.62 -12.88
C ARG A 109 18.65 -8.84 -11.97
N ILE A 110 17.78 -8.85 -10.96
CA ILE A 110 17.56 -10.02 -10.10
C ILE A 110 16.96 -11.16 -10.92
N GLU A 111 15.96 -10.90 -11.78
CA GLU A 111 15.34 -11.89 -12.66
C GLU A 111 16.38 -12.52 -13.60
N GLU A 112 17.24 -11.72 -14.23
CA GLU A 112 18.36 -12.23 -15.04
C GLU A 112 19.28 -13.16 -14.24
N LEU A 113 19.68 -12.76 -13.03
CA LEU A 113 20.53 -13.56 -12.16
C LEU A 113 19.87 -14.88 -11.72
N MET A 114 18.54 -14.92 -11.60
CA MET A 114 17.82 -16.15 -11.28
C MET A 114 17.88 -17.20 -12.40
N ASP A 115 18.08 -16.78 -13.65
CA ASP A 115 18.22 -17.68 -14.79
C ASP A 115 19.66 -18.18 -14.98
N GLU A 116 20.64 -17.55 -14.33
CA GLU A 116 22.05 -17.98 -14.35
C GLU A 116 22.27 -19.27 -13.54
N ASP A 117 23.43 -19.91 -13.73
CA ASP A 117 23.82 -21.08 -12.92
C ASP A 117 24.05 -20.68 -11.45
N ILE A 118 23.17 -21.16 -10.58
CA ILE A 118 23.23 -20.85 -9.16
C ILE A 118 24.54 -21.29 -8.49
N HIS A 119 25.21 -22.32 -9.00
CA HIS A 119 26.47 -22.81 -8.43
C HIS A 119 27.61 -21.79 -8.55
N LEU A 120 27.54 -20.89 -9.53
CA LEU A 120 28.52 -19.82 -9.71
C LEU A 120 28.27 -18.63 -8.75
N GLN A 121 27.13 -18.61 -8.09
CA GLN A 121 26.67 -17.54 -7.21
C GLN A 121 26.81 -17.84 -5.73
N LEU A 122 27.20 -19.07 -5.37
CA LEU A 122 27.33 -19.50 -3.98
C LEU A 122 28.55 -18.89 -3.30
N ALA A 123 28.45 -18.67 -2.01
CA ALA A 123 29.57 -18.26 -1.17
C ALA A 123 30.52 -19.44 -0.93
N ARG A 124 31.78 -19.12 -0.65
CA ARG A 124 32.76 -20.11 -0.21
C ARG A 124 32.35 -20.72 1.14
N PRO A 125 32.73 -21.95 1.47
CA PRO A 125 32.33 -22.62 2.71
C PRO A 125 32.65 -21.82 3.99
N ASP A 126 33.72 -21.03 3.99
CA ASP A 126 34.16 -20.16 5.09
C ASP A 126 33.35 -18.86 5.19
N SER A 127 32.53 -18.55 4.18
CA SER A 127 31.81 -17.29 4.02
C SER A 127 30.29 -17.48 4.00
N ILE A 128 29.80 -18.69 4.28
CA ILE A 128 28.35 -18.97 4.39
C ILE A 128 27.73 -18.10 5.50
N GLY A 129 26.53 -17.56 5.23
CA GLY A 129 25.77 -16.74 6.18
C GLY A 129 25.16 -17.53 7.35
N ARG A 130 24.65 -16.81 8.33
CA ARG A 130 23.97 -17.36 9.51
C ARG A 130 22.59 -16.76 9.64
N ALA A 131 21.59 -17.59 9.99
CA ALA A 131 20.26 -17.12 10.30
C ALA A 131 20.04 -16.99 11.80
N LYS A 132 19.34 -15.93 12.24
CA LYS A 132 18.88 -15.77 13.61
C LYS A 132 17.56 -15.02 13.67
N ARG A 133 16.77 -15.30 14.68
CA ARG A 133 15.60 -14.50 15.03
C ARG A 133 16.05 -13.23 15.77
N VAL A 134 15.37 -12.11 15.49
CA VAL A 134 15.61 -10.84 16.20
C VAL A 134 14.42 -10.59 17.12
N ASP A 135 14.71 -10.44 18.42
CA ASP A 135 13.70 -10.13 19.41
C ASP A 135 13.45 -8.62 19.52
N GLY A 136 12.28 -8.23 20.07
CA GLY A 136 11.89 -6.84 20.31
C GLY A 136 11.64 -6.01 19.04
N VAL A 137 11.43 -6.65 17.90
CA VAL A 137 11.17 -5.94 16.64
C VAL A 137 9.79 -5.27 16.62
N HIS A 138 8.80 -5.89 17.27
CA HIS A 138 7.46 -5.31 17.45
C HIS A 138 7.53 -4.02 18.26
N ASP A 139 8.22 -4.04 19.40
CA ASP A 139 8.38 -2.87 20.28
C ASP A 139 9.07 -1.71 19.56
N ARG A 140 10.07 -2.01 18.72
CA ARG A 140 10.75 -1.00 17.91
C ARG A 140 9.80 -0.30 16.93
N TYR A 141 8.92 -1.06 16.28
CA TYR A 141 7.96 -0.48 15.36
C TYR A 141 6.84 0.25 16.11
N ILE A 142 6.34 -0.29 17.22
CA ILE A 142 5.37 0.38 18.08
C ILE A 142 5.91 1.74 18.52
N GLU A 143 7.12 1.79 19.07
CA GLU A 143 7.76 3.03 19.49
C GLU A 143 7.99 4.01 18.34
N PHE A 144 8.34 3.49 17.15
CA PHE A 144 8.46 4.30 15.95
C PHE A 144 7.11 4.91 15.56
N ALA A 145 6.06 4.11 15.45
CA ALA A 145 4.72 4.58 15.08
C ALA A 145 4.17 5.60 16.08
N LYS A 146 4.29 5.35 17.38
CA LYS A 146 3.86 6.26 18.45
C LYS A 146 4.50 7.63 18.37
N ARG A 147 5.79 7.70 17.98
CA ARG A 147 6.52 8.97 17.84
C ARG A 147 6.06 9.83 16.68
N THR A 148 5.25 9.30 15.76
CA THR A 148 4.67 10.08 14.67
C THR A 148 3.46 10.88 15.11
N LEU A 149 2.80 10.49 16.22
CA LEU A 149 1.73 11.29 16.80
C LEU A 149 2.31 12.58 17.37
N PRO A 150 1.73 13.76 17.08
CA PRO A 150 2.17 15.03 17.66
C PRO A 150 2.19 14.98 19.20
N LYS A 151 3.22 15.59 19.80
CA LYS A 151 3.47 15.48 21.26
C LYS A 151 2.38 16.08 22.15
N ASP A 152 1.60 16.99 21.61
CA ASP A 152 0.49 17.67 22.26
C ASP A 152 -0.83 16.87 22.17
N ILE A 153 -0.84 15.76 21.44
CA ILE A 153 -2.02 14.93 21.22
C ILE A 153 -1.95 13.67 22.08
N THR A 154 -3.07 13.32 22.67
CA THR A 154 -3.32 12.03 23.34
C THR A 154 -4.57 11.39 22.76
N LEU A 155 -4.62 10.07 22.72
CA LEU A 155 -5.82 9.32 22.31
C LEU A 155 -6.73 8.95 23.50
N SER A 156 -6.44 9.47 24.69
CA SER A 156 -7.24 9.23 25.90
C SER A 156 -8.70 9.69 25.68
N GLY A 157 -9.63 8.81 26.01
CA GLY A 157 -11.07 9.05 25.83
C GLY A 157 -11.61 8.70 24.44
N MET A 158 -10.76 8.36 23.48
CA MET A 158 -11.20 7.90 22.15
C MET A 158 -11.39 6.39 22.16
N ARG A 159 -12.58 5.92 21.81
CA ARG A 159 -12.87 4.50 21.59
C ARG A 159 -12.64 4.12 20.14
N VAL A 160 -11.75 3.17 19.92
CA VAL A 160 -11.27 2.76 18.61
C VAL A 160 -11.60 1.29 18.36
N VAL A 161 -12.26 0.99 17.24
CA VAL A 161 -12.30 -0.39 16.72
C VAL A 161 -11.23 -0.52 15.65
N ILE A 162 -10.33 -1.48 15.80
CA ILE A 162 -9.32 -1.77 14.78
C ILE A 162 -9.51 -3.17 14.20
N ASP A 163 -9.61 -3.25 12.87
CA ASP A 163 -9.61 -4.50 12.10
C ASP A 163 -8.22 -4.73 11.53
N CYS A 164 -7.54 -5.75 12.04
CA CYS A 164 -6.18 -6.11 11.65
C CYS A 164 -6.14 -7.09 10.46
N ALA A 165 -7.26 -7.36 9.80
CA ALA A 165 -7.37 -8.27 8.64
C ALA A 165 -6.82 -9.69 8.89
N ASN A 166 -6.69 -10.16 10.14
CA ASN A 166 -5.90 -11.34 10.51
C ASN A 166 -4.48 -11.30 9.91
N GLY A 167 -3.94 -10.12 9.68
CA GLY A 167 -2.70 -9.83 8.98
C GLY A 167 -1.55 -9.44 9.90
N ALA A 168 -0.51 -8.88 9.31
CA ALA A 168 0.76 -8.56 9.96
C ALA A 168 0.65 -7.49 11.07
N GLY A 169 -0.39 -6.66 11.02
CA GLY A 169 -0.65 -5.61 12.02
C GLY A 169 -1.23 -6.09 13.35
N TYR A 170 -1.66 -7.36 13.44
CA TYR A 170 -2.51 -7.88 14.53
C TYR A 170 -1.96 -7.71 15.95
N LYS A 171 -0.65 -7.66 16.12
CA LYS A 171 -0.02 -7.40 17.44
C LYS A 171 0.31 -5.93 17.65
N VAL A 172 0.91 -5.31 16.63
CA VAL A 172 1.54 -4.00 16.79
C VAL A 172 0.53 -2.86 16.76
N ALA A 173 -0.53 -2.97 15.96
CA ALA A 173 -1.46 -1.86 15.81
C ALA A 173 -2.38 -1.69 17.03
N PRO A 174 -3.03 -2.73 17.60
CA PRO A 174 -3.78 -2.59 18.84
C PRO A 174 -2.90 -2.12 20.00
N ALA A 175 -1.68 -2.66 20.13
CA ALA A 175 -0.75 -2.28 21.20
C ALA A 175 -0.34 -0.79 21.09
N ALA A 176 0.02 -0.31 19.90
CA ALA A 176 0.38 1.10 19.70
C ALA A 176 -0.76 2.06 20.07
N LEU A 177 -1.99 1.76 19.67
CA LEU A 177 -3.17 2.56 20.00
C LEU A 177 -3.47 2.56 21.51
N TRP A 178 -3.38 1.39 22.12
CA TRP A 178 -3.59 1.26 23.58
C TRP A 178 -2.53 2.03 24.37
N GLU A 179 -1.25 1.92 24.00
CA GLU A 179 -0.17 2.66 24.66
C GLU A 179 -0.27 4.18 24.49
N LEU A 180 -0.98 4.65 23.43
CA LEU A 180 -1.29 6.07 23.24
C LEU A 180 -2.54 6.54 24.00
N GLY A 181 -3.19 5.62 24.73
CA GLY A 181 -4.30 5.93 25.64
C GLY A 181 -5.70 5.67 25.07
N ALA A 182 -5.84 5.09 23.89
CA ALA A 182 -7.15 4.76 23.31
C ALA A 182 -7.83 3.58 24.04
N ASP A 183 -9.18 3.58 24.09
CA ASP A 183 -10.00 2.42 24.44
C ASP A 183 -10.14 1.53 23.18
N VAL A 184 -9.32 0.47 23.09
CA VAL A 184 -9.14 -0.31 21.86
C VAL A 184 -9.96 -1.60 21.87
N ILE A 185 -10.73 -1.80 20.81
CA ILE A 185 -11.44 -3.04 20.52
C ILE A 185 -10.88 -3.59 19.21
N ALA A 186 -10.11 -4.68 19.28
CA ALA A 186 -9.54 -5.32 18.12
C ALA A 186 -10.47 -6.40 17.54
N ILE A 187 -10.51 -6.48 16.21
CA ILE A 187 -11.12 -7.56 15.44
C ILE A 187 -10.15 -8.00 14.34
N GLY A 188 -10.35 -9.19 13.78
CA GLY A 188 -9.40 -9.70 12.79
C GLY A 188 -7.98 -9.85 13.33
N GLU A 189 -7.84 -10.28 14.59
CA GLU A 189 -6.56 -10.39 15.31
C GLU A 189 -6.15 -11.84 15.65
N GLU A 190 -6.89 -12.82 15.14
CA GLU A 190 -6.65 -14.25 15.40
C GLU A 190 -6.21 -14.97 14.10
N PRO A 191 -4.99 -14.71 13.60
CA PRO A 191 -4.52 -15.32 12.36
C PRO A 191 -4.30 -16.82 12.52
N ASN A 192 -4.84 -17.62 11.59
CA ASN A 192 -4.65 -19.07 11.54
C ASN A 192 -3.87 -19.55 10.30
N GLY A 193 -3.33 -18.64 9.50
CA GLY A 193 -2.58 -18.93 8.29
C GLY A 193 -3.40 -18.96 7.00
N THR A 194 -4.75 -19.04 7.10
CA THR A 194 -5.66 -19.17 5.95
C THR A 194 -6.80 -18.16 5.96
N ASN A 195 -6.90 -17.32 7.01
CA ASN A 195 -7.97 -16.36 7.19
C ASN A 195 -7.58 -14.88 6.99
N ILE A 196 -6.36 -14.60 6.54
CA ILE A 196 -5.91 -13.25 6.21
C ILE A 196 -6.83 -12.62 5.14
N ASN A 197 -7.30 -11.39 5.35
CA ASN A 197 -8.23 -10.64 4.49
C ASN A 197 -9.59 -11.34 4.24
N LEU A 198 -9.88 -12.43 4.92
CA LEU A 198 -11.13 -13.16 4.70
C LEU A 198 -12.31 -12.46 5.38
N ASN A 199 -13.11 -11.74 4.59
CA ASN A 199 -14.26 -10.96 5.06
C ASN A 199 -13.91 -9.95 6.17
N CYS A 200 -12.72 -9.41 6.15
CA CYS A 200 -12.21 -8.43 7.12
C CYS A 200 -11.19 -7.49 6.47
N GLY A 201 -10.77 -6.47 7.24
CA GLY A 201 -9.77 -5.50 6.82
C GLY A 201 -10.27 -4.50 5.78
N SER A 202 -9.33 -3.76 5.18
CA SER A 202 -9.62 -2.62 4.29
C SER A 202 -10.39 -2.98 3.02
N THR A 203 -10.35 -4.23 2.57
CA THR A 203 -11.13 -4.69 1.40
C THR A 203 -12.55 -5.14 1.75
N HIS A 204 -12.85 -5.38 3.03
CA HIS A 204 -14.15 -5.82 3.53
C HIS A 204 -14.54 -5.13 4.85
N PRO A 205 -14.74 -3.80 4.85
CA PRO A 205 -14.94 -3.01 6.08
C PRO A 205 -16.32 -3.18 6.74
N VAL A 206 -17.21 -4.02 6.19
CA VAL A 206 -18.57 -4.21 6.69
C VAL A 206 -18.61 -4.69 8.13
N ALA A 207 -17.72 -5.63 8.49
CA ALA A 207 -17.65 -6.14 9.86
C ALA A 207 -17.18 -5.04 10.83
N LEU A 208 -16.20 -4.23 10.41
CA LEU A 208 -15.72 -3.09 11.16
C LEU A 208 -16.83 -2.04 11.37
N ALA A 209 -17.54 -1.63 10.30
CA ALA A 209 -18.63 -0.65 10.37
C ALA A 209 -19.72 -1.08 11.34
N ARG A 210 -20.11 -2.36 11.28
CA ARG A 210 -21.08 -2.93 12.24
C ARG A 210 -20.55 -2.87 13.67
N LYS A 211 -19.28 -3.21 13.89
CA LYS A 211 -18.67 -3.22 15.22
C LYS A 211 -18.55 -1.81 15.81
N VAL A 212 -18.16 -0.82 14.99
CA VAL A 212 -18.14 0.59 15.39
C VAL A 212 -19.48 1.03 15.93
N HIS A 213 -20.57 0.75 15.21
CA HIS A 213 -21.91 1.09 15.64
C HIS A 213 -22.34 0.32 16.92
N GLU A 214 -22.04 -0.99 16.98
CA GLU A 214 -22.40 -1.86 18.12
C GLU A 214 -21.82 -1.35 19.44
N VAL A 215 -20.53 -0.97 19.42
CA VAL A 215 -19.82 -0.54 20.63
C VAL A 215 -19.80 0.98 20.81
N ARG A 216 -20.45 1.73 19.92
CA ARG A 216 -20.45 3.20 19.90
C ARG A 216 -19.02 3.74 19.91
N ALA A 217 -18.19 3.24 19.02
CA ALA A 217 -16.84 3.73 18.88
C ALA A 217 -16.80 5.08 18.15
N ASP A 218 -15.79 5.88 18.47
CA ASP A 218 -15.58 7.17 17.82
C ASP A 218 -15.02 7.00 16.42
N ILE A 219 -14.24 5.92 16.21
CA ILE A 219 -13.53 5.65 14.95
C ILE A 219 -13.32 4.14 14.75
N GLY A 220 -13.42 3.70 13.51
CA GLY A 220 -12.97 2.39 13.06
C GLY A 220 -11.74 2.51 12.16
N ILE A 221 -10.78 1.62 12.30
CA ILE A 221 -9.55 1.55 11.50
C ILE A 221 -9.50 0.19 10.83
N ALA A 222 -9.46 0.12 9.50
CA ALA A 222 -9.27 -1.12 8.76
C ALA A 222 -7.90 -1.14 8.11
N LEU A 223 -7.04 -2.08 8.50
CA LEU A 223 -5.78 -2.37 7.83
C LEU A 223 -5.97 -3.46 6.77
N ASP A 224 -5.03 -3.61 5.84
CA ASP A 224 -4.93 -4.77 4.98
C ASP A 224 -3.94 -5.80 5.54
N GLY A 225 -3.77 -6.92 4.83
CA GLY A 225 -3.02 -8.08 5.32
C GLY A 225 -1.57 -7.82 5.72
N ASP A 226 -0.89 -6.83 5.15
CA ASP A 226 0.46 -6.44 5.53
C ASP A 226 0.56 -5.00 6.07
N ALA A 227 -0.61 -4.42 6.37
CA ALA A 227 -0.78 -3.15 7.07
C ALA A 227 -0.10 -1.95 6.40
N ASP A 228 0.08 -2.00 5.07
CA ASP A 228 0.57 -0.88 4.29
C ASP A 228 -0.57 0.03 3.79
N ARG A 229 -1.84 -0.36 4.04
CA ARG A 229 -3.07 0.40 3.73
C ARG A 229 -3.95 0.59 4.94
N VAL A 230 -4.74 1.67 4.88
CA VAL A 230 -5.76 1.98 5.88
C VAL A 230 -7.02 2.56 5.24
N LEU A 231 -8.19 2.13 5.71
CA LEU A 231 -9.45 2.86 5.58
C LEU A 231 -9.97 3.22 6.97
N ILE A 232 -10.67 4.31 7.04
CA ILE A 232 -11.33 4.76 8.28
C ILE A 232 -12.84 4.51 8.14
N VAL A 233 -13.46 4.18 9.27
CA VAL A 233 -14.92 4.13 9.41
C VAL A 233 -15.30 5.15 10.48
N ASP A 234 -16.21 6.05 10.14
CA ASP A 234 -16.70 7.05 11.08
C ASP A 234 -17.71 6.44 12.07
N GLU A 235 -18.09 7.20 13.10
CA GLU A 235 -19.03 6.80 14.16
C GLU A 235 -20.43 6.43 13.62
N THR A 236 -20.75 6.81 12.38
CA THR A 236 -22.01 6.45 11.71
C THR A 236 -21.92 5.13 10.94
N GLY A 237 -20.73 4.55 10.84
CA GLY A 237 -20.45 3.34 10.06
C GLY A 237 -20.13 3.60 8.59
N THR A 238 -19.92 4.87 8.18
CA THR A 238 -19.55 5.21 6.81
C THR A 238 -18.05 5.05 6.60
N VAL A 239 -17.69 4.42 5.47
CA VAL A 239 -16.28 4.22 5.10
C VAL A 239 -15.72 5.49 4.47
N ILE A 240 -14.53 5.86 4.88
CA ILE A 240 -13.76 7.01 4.40
C ILE A 240 -12.50 6.46 3.73
N ASP A 241 -12.32 6.78 2.46
CA ASP A 241 -11.26 6.26 1.62
C ASP A 241 -9.95 7.08 1.70
N GLY A 242 -8.90 6.57 1.06
CA GLY A 242 -7.58 7.18 1.07
C GLY A 242 -7.54 8.61 0.50
N ASP A 243 -8.42 8.95 -0.44
CA ASP A 243 -8.47 10.30 -1.02
C ASP A 243 -8.90 11.34 0.03
N GLN A 244 -9.91 11.01 0.84
CA GLN A 244 -10.36 11.86 1.95
C GLN A 244 -9.28 11.98 3.03
N LEU A 245 -8.60 10.88 3.34
CA LEU A 245 -7.55 10.86 4.36
C LEU A 245 -6.34 11.69 3.92
N MET A 246 -5.91 11.57 2.65
CA MET A 246 -4.84 12.40 2.10
C MET A 246 -5.22 13.88 2.08
N ALA A 247 -6.46 14.22 1.73
CA ALA A 247 -6.97 15.58 1.76
C ALA A 247 -6.90 16.18 3.16
N LEU A 248 -7.35 15.44 4.18
CA LEU A 248 -7.32 15.86 5.58
C LEU A 248 -5.90 16.08 6.08
N ILE A 249 -5.01 15.13 5.84
CA ILE A 249 -3.61 15.22 6.28
C ILE A 249 -2.92 16.40 5.60
N ALA A 250 -3.10 16.57 4.28
CA ALA A 250 -2.49 17.66 3.52
C ALA A 250 -2.98 19.03 4.02
N GLU A 251 -4.28 19.20 4.26
CA GLU A 251 -4.85 20.44 4.81
C GLU A 251 -4.28 20.74 6.20
N SER A 252 -4.22 19.75 7.09
CA SER A 252 -3.64 19.90 8.43
C SER A 252 -2.16 20.28 8.37
N TRP A 253 -1.38 19.57 7.54
CA TRP A 253 0.05 19.83 7.42
C TRP A 253 0.33 21.18 6.72
N ALA A 254 -0.53 21.61 5.80
CA ALA A 254 -0.43 22.95 5.20
C ALA A 254 -0.66 24.05 6.24
N ALA A 255 -1.67 23.89 7.10
CA ALA A 255 -1.95 24.82 8.19
C ALA A 255 -0.80 24.91 9.22
N ASP A 256 -0.13 23.78 9.48
CA ASP A 256 1.02 23.70 10.40
C ASP A 256 2.35 24.10 9.73
N GLY A 257 2.36 24.40 8.43
CA GLY A 257 3.58 24.72 7.65
C GLY A 257 4.50 23.51 7.43
N LEU A 258 3.96 22.30 7.55
CA LEU A 258 4.69 21.01 7.40
C LEU A 258 4.58 20.44 5.99
N LEU A 259 3.55 20.83 5.21
CA LEU A 259 3.33 20.29 3.87
C LEU A 259 4.42 20.77 2.90
N ARG A 260 5.14 19.82 2.30
CA ARG A 260 6.13 20.10 1.25
C ARG A 260 5.55 19.89 -0.14
N GLY A 261 6.15 20.52 -1.16
CA GLY A 261 5.69 20.45 -2.54
C GLY A 261 4.39 21.22 -2.79
N ASN A 262 3.83 21.89 -1.78
CA ASN A 262 2.55 22.61 -1.84
C ASN A 262 1.40 21.78 -2.46
N GLY A 263 1.33 20.51 -2.11
CA GLY A 263 0.32 19.58 -2.62
C GLY A 263 0.60 18.13 -2.27
N ILE A 264 -0.07 17.24 -2.98
CA ILE A 264 0.08 15.80 -2.81
C ILE A 264 0.35 15.08 -4.13
N VAL A 265 0.88 13.86 -4.03
CA VAL A 265 1.07 12.96 -5.16
C VAL A 265 0.11 11.78 -5.03
N ALA A 266 -0.75 11.58 -6.04
CA ALA A 266 -1.66 10.43 -6.04
C ALA A 266 -1.63 9.71 -7.40
N THR A 267 -2.36 8.61 -7.53
CA THR A 267 -2.45 7.93 -8.82
C THR A 267 -3.56 8.50 -9.70
N VAL A 268 -3.57 8.10 -10.97
CA VAL A 268 -4.66 8.45 -11.91
C VAL A 268 -6.03 7.92 -11.46
N MET A 269 -6.10 7.10 -10.42
CA MET A 269 -7.37 6.57 -9.89
C MET A 269 -8.02 7.47 -8.84
N SER A 270 -7.27 8.41 -8.26
CA SER A 270 -7.81 9.36 -7.26
C SER A 270 -8.89 10.25 -7.85
N ASN A 271 -9.92 10.49 -7.07
CA ASN A 271 -11.15 11.17 -7.48
C ASN A 271 -10.90 12.63 -7.90
N LEU A 272 -11.66 13.11 -8.88
CA LEU A 272 -11.62 14.51 -9.34
C LEU A 272 -12.03 15.49 -8.23
N GLY A 273 -12.89 15.05 -7.29
CA GLY A 273 -13.26 15.83 -6.11
C GLY A 273 -12.06 16.19 -5.23
N LEU A 274 -11.09 15.28 -5.10
CA LEU A 274 -9.82 15.55 -4.40
C LEU A 274 -9.03 16.67 -5.06
N GLU A 275 -8.91 16.66 -6.39
CA GLU A 275 -8.22 17.71 -7.15
C GLU A 275 -8.87 19.08 -6.94
N ARG A 276 -10.19 19.14 -7.10
CA ARG A 276 -10.97 20.37 -6.87
C ARG A 276 -10.83 20.91 -5.44
N PHE A 277 -10.82 20.00 -4.45
CA PHE A 277 -10.61 20.38 -3.05
C PHE A 277 -9.22 20.98 -2.82
N LEU A 278 -8.19 20.35 -3.36
CA LEU A 278 -6.81 20.82 -3.22
C LEU A 278 -6.62 22.17 -3.91
N GLU A 279 -7.11 22.34 -5.14
CA GLU A 279 -7.07 23.60 -5.88
C GLU A 279 -7.80 24.73 -5.13
N GLY A 280 -8.98 24.44 -4.56
CA GLY A 280 -9.72 25.39 -3.72
C GLY A 280 -8.95 25.86 -2.49
N ASN A 281 -8.05 25.00 -1.98
CA ASN A 281 -7.14 25.31 -0.86
C ASN A 281 -5.74 25.76 -1.33
N LYS A 282 -5.55 26.10 -2.60
CA LYS A 282 -4.27 26.53 -3.21
C LYS A 282 -3.16 25.49 -3.13
N MET A 283 -3.54 24.23 -3.09
CA MET A 283 -2.66 23.07 -3.16
C MET A 283 -2.78 22.39 -4.53
N SER A 284 -1.78 21.64 -4.92
CA SER A 284 -1.77 20.91 -6.19
C SER A 284 -1.97 19.40 -6.00
N LEU A 285 -2.56 18.74 -7.00
CA LEU A 285 -2.57 17.29 -7.14
C LEU A 285 -1.68 16.89 -8.31
N THR A 286 -0.62 16.13 -8.04
CA THR A 286 0.15 15.49 -9.10
C THR A 286 -0.28 14.03 -9.24
N ARG A 287 -0.66 13.64 -10.47
CA ARG A 287 -1.11 12.27 -10.77
C ARG A 287 0.01 11.45 -11.40
N THR A 288 0.24 10.24 -10.87
CA THR A 288 1.15 9.24 -11.42
C THR A 288 0.39 8.06 -12.00
N LYS A 289 1.11 7.15 -12.65
CA LYS A 289 0.58 5.82 -12.97
C LYS A 289 0.16 5.10 -11.69
N VAL A 290 -0.72 4.09 -11.83
CA VAL A 290 -1.11 3.22 -10.71
C VAL A 290 0.08 2.40 -10.25
N GLY A 291 0.29 2.38 -8.95
CA GLY A 291 1.38 1.71 -8.26
C GLY A 291 2.10 2.67 -7.30
N ASP A 292 2.24 2.23 -6.07
CA ASP A 292 2.85 3.01 -4.99
C ASP A 292 4.28 3.45 -5.30
N ARG A 293 5.03 2.64 -6.06
CA ARG A 293 6.39 2.97 -6.51
C ARG A 293 6.43 4.30 -7.27
N TYR A 294 5.53 4.51 -8.23
CA TYR A 294 5.50 5.75 -9.02
C TYR A 294 5.15 6.97 -8.18
N VAL A 295 4.28 6.79 -7.18
CA VAL A 295 3.96 7.85 -6.20
C VAL A 295 5.22 8.21 -5.41
N VAL A 296 5.90 7.22 -4.83
CA VAL A 296 7.11 7.43 -4.00
C VAL A 296 8.26 8.03 -4.81
N GLU A 297 8.49 7.55 -6.03
CA GLU A 297 9.52 8.11 -6.92
C GLU A 297 9.27 9.59 -7.23
N HIS A 298 8.03 9.94 -7.55
CA HIS A 298 7.65 11.34 -7.81
C HIS A 298 7.83 12.21 -6.55
N MET A 299 7.36 11.71 -5.39
CA MET A 299 7.52 12.41 -4.11
C MET A 299 9.00 12.70 -3.81
N ARG A 300 9.87 11.71 -3.96
CA ARG A 300 11.32 11.87 -3.73
C ARG A 300 11.96 12.88 -4.68
N LYS A 301 11.59 12.83 -5.96
CA LYS A 301 12.18 13.68 -7.00
C LYS A 301 11.78 15.15 -6.86
N HIS A 302 10.59 15.42 -6.35
CA HIS A 302 10.00 16.75 -6.32
C HIS A 302 9.72 17.27 -4.90
N ASP A 303 10.24 16.58 -3.88
CA ASP A 303 10.15 16.95 -2.46
C ASP A 303 8.70 17.09 -1.94
N PHE A 304 7.81 16.17 -2.33
CA PHE A 304 6.51 16.02 -1.70
C PHE A 304 6.61 15.10 -0.47
N ASN A 305 5.83 15.38 0.57
CA ASN A 305 5.83 14.55 1.77
C ASN A 305 4.49 13.86 2.06
N VAL A 306 3.46 14.12 1.28
CA VAL A 306 2.16 13.42 1.34
C VAL A 306 1.84 12.86 -0.03
N GLY A 307 1.52 11.58 -0.10
CA GLY A 307 1.06 10.93 -1.32
C GLY A 307 0.43 9.58 -1.05
N GLY A 308 -0.17 8.99 -2.08
CA GLY A 308 -0.78 7.66 -1.93
C GLY A 308 -1.82 7.32 -2.99
N GLU A 309 -2.72 6.43 -2.60
CA GLU A 309 -3.78 5.89 -3.45
C GLU A 309 -5.13 5.94 -2.73
N GLN A 310 -6.22 6.06 -3.48
CA GLN A 310 -7.59 5.95 -2.96
C GLN A 310 -7.82 4.68 -2.15
N SER A 311 -7.11 3.59 -2.48
CA SER A 311 -7.16 2.31 -1.76
C SER A 311 -6.65 2.37 -0.31
N GLY A 312 -6.16 3.52 0.15
CA GLY A 312 -5.64 3.72 1.49
C GLY A 312 -4.13 3.46 1.66
N HIS A 313 -3.40 3.19 0.58
CA HIS A 313 -1.94 3.15 0.62
C HIS A 313 -1.41 4.58 0.70
N ILE A 314 -1.17 5.07 1.91
CA ILE A 314 -0.77 6.46 2.17
C ILE A 314 0.69 6.50 2.61
N VAL A 315 1.48 7.30 1.89
CA VAL A 315 2.90 7.52 2.16
C VAL A 315 3.10 8.90 2.77
N LEU A 316 3.63 8.94 3.97
CA LEU A 316 4.02 10.15 4.66
C LEU A 316 5.56 10.13 4.79
N SER A 317 6.25 10.73 3.81
CA SER A 317 7.70 10.53 3.65
C SER A 317 8.57 11.10 4.75
N ASP A 318 8.02 11.97 5.62
CA ASP A 318 8.69 12.44 6.83
C ASP A 318 8.82 11.32 7.88
N PHE A 319 7.99 10.28 7.78
CA PHE A 319 7.97 9.15 8.71
C PHE A 319 8.39 7.84 8.04
N SER A 320 7.80 7.48 6.89
CA SER A 320 7.98 6.18 6.26
C SER A 320 8.38 6.30 4.80
N THR A 321 9.12 5.31 4.31
CA THR A 321 9.57 5.20 2.90
C THR A 321 8.57 4.46 2.01
N THR A 322 7.50 3.94 2.58
CA THR A 322 6.40 3.24 1.90
C THR A 322 5.09 3.56 2.61
N GLY A 323 3.95 3.10 2.11
CA GLY A 323 2.69 3.20 2.81
C GLY A 323 2.75 2.59 4.21
N ASP A 324 2.12 3.27 5.16
CA ASP A 324 2.03 2.83 6.55
C ASP A 324 0.62 3.12 7.08
N GLY A 325 -0.21 2.06 7.14
CA GLY A 325 -1.60 2.20 7.54
C GLY A 325 -1.77 2.67 8.98
N LEU A 326 -0.90 2.23 9.89
CA LEU A 326 -0.96 2.66 11.29
C LEU A 326 -0.53 4.13 11.44
N VAL A 327 0.57 4.53 10.82
CA VAL A 327 1.04 5.91 10.88
C VAL A 327 0.03 6.86 10.24
N ALA A 328 -0.55 6.50 9.09
CA ALA A 328 -1.59 7.30 8.46
C ALA A 328 -2.84 7.43 9.37
N ALA A 329 -3.29 6.34 10.00
CA ALA A 329 -4.37 6.37 10.98
C ALA A 329 -4.06 7.32 12.15
N LEU A 330 -2.84 7.29 12.69
CA LEU A 330 -2.42 8.17 13.78
C LEU A 330 -2.45 9.66 13.38
N GLN A 331 -2.08 10.00 12.14
CA GLN A 331 -2.19 11.38 11.65
C GLN A 331 -3.66 11.82 11.52
N VAL A 332 -4.53 10.94 11.03
CA VAL A 332 -5.99 11.21 10.98
C VAL A 332 -6.55 11.43 12.39
N MET A 333 -6.22 10.54 13.33
CA MET A 333 -6.66 10.66 14.72
C MET A 333 -6.15 11.94 15.38
N ALA A 334 -4.94 12.38 15.04
CA ALA A 334 -4.41 13.67 15.49
C ALA A 334 -5.27 14.84 15.00
N CYS A 335 -5.70 14.81 13.75
CA CYS A 335 -6.60 15.84 13.21
C CYS A 335 -7.96 15.84 13.94
N VAL A 336 -8.54 14.65 14.17
CA VAL A 336 -9.81 14.50 14.90
C VAL A 336 -9.71 15.08 16.32
N GLN A 337 -8.66 14.72 17.05
CA GLN A 337 -8.42 15.22 18.41
C GLN A 337 -8.22 16.73 18.47
N ARG A 338 -7.46 17.30 17.55
CA ARG A 338 -7.25 18.76 17.46
C ARG A 338 -8.53 19.53 17.18
N MET A 339 -9.37 19.01 16.29
CA MET A 339 -10.63 19.65 15.91
C MET A 339 -11.72 19.46 16.96
N GLY A 340 -11.66 18.42 17.79
CA GLY A 340 -12.65 18.11 18.82
C GLY A 340 -14.04 17.86 18.25
N ARG A 341 -14.14 17.33 17.02
CA ARG A 341 -15.39 17.07 16.29
C ARG A 341 -15.46 15.61 15.86
N PRO A 342 -16.67 15.06 15.60
CA PRO A 342 -16.84 13.69 15.14
C PRO A 342 -16.04 13.40 13.85
N VAL A 343 -15.64 12.13 13.68
CA VAL A 343 -14.88 11.67 12.52
C VAL A 343 -15.64 11.94 11.22
N SER A 344 -16.97 11.76 11.21
CA SER A 344 -17.85 12.03 10.08
C SER A 344 -17.79 13.47 9.59
N GLU A 345 -17.50 14.43 10.48
CA GLU A 345 -17.36 15.84 10.12
C GLU A 345 -15.91 16.20 9.74
N VAL A 346 -14.93 15.60 10.44
CA VAL A 346 -13.52 15.90 10.23
C VAL A 346 -12.98 15.26 8.96
N CYS A 347 -13.34 14.02 8.68
CA CYS A 347 -12.72 13.26 7.60
C CYS A 347 -13.41 13.43 6.22
N ARG A 348 -14.60 14.03 6.15
CA ARG A 348 -15.24 14.35 4.87
C ARG A 348 -14.82 15.74 4.40
N ARG A 349 -13.78 15.78 3.58
CA ARG A 349 -13.19 17.05 3.12
C ARG A 349 -13.80 17.57 1.85
N PHE A 350 -14.34 16.67 1.01
CA PHE A 350 -15.00 17.02 -0.26
C PHE A 350 -16.08 16.01 -0.61
N GLU A 351 -17.02 16.40 -1.46
CA GLU A 351 -17.97 15.48 -2.05
C GLU A 351 -17.32 14.72 -3.21
N PRO A 352 -17.26 13.38 -3.19
CA PRO A 352 -16.71 12.62 -4.30
C PRO A 352 -17.53 12.84 -5.58
N VAL A 353 -16.85 13.13 -6.66
CA VAL A 353 -17.46 13.17 -7.99
C VAL A 353 -17.84 11.74 -8.40
N PRO A 354 -19.03 11.52 -9.00
CA PRO A 354 -19.41 10.22 -9.55
C PRO A 354 -18.32 9.62 -10.42
N GLN A 355 -17.91 8.39 -10.10
CA GLN A 355 -16.85 7.65 -10.82
C GLN A 355 -17.39 6.28 -11.21
N ILE A 356 -17.18 5.86 -12.44
CA ILE A 356 -17.57 4.55 -12.98
C ILE A 356 -16.34 3.86 -13.54
N LEU A 357 -16.08 2.64 -13.04
CA LEU A 357 -15.01 1.78 -13.50
C LEU A 357 -15.58 0.47 -14.02
N LYS A 358 -15.34 0.15 -15.28
CA LYS A 358 -15.70 -1.15 -15.87
C LYS A 358 -14.46 -1.81 -16.49
N ASN A 359 -14.46 -3.16 -16.50
CA ASN A 359 -13.35 -3.96 -17.01
C ASN A 359 -13.80 -4.71 -18.28
N VAL A 360 -12.95 -4.72 -19.30
CA VAL A 360 -13.15 -5.51 -20.52
C VAL A 360 -12.02 -6.53 -20.64
N ARG A 361 -12.36 -7.80 -20.64
CA ARG A 361 -11.40 -8.87 -20.93
C ARG A 361 -11.07 -8.88 -22.43
N HIS A 362 -9.82 -9.09 -22.78
CA HIS A 362 -9.38 -9.28 -24.18
C HIS A 362 -8.59 -10.58 -24.33
N SER A 363 -8.66 -11.18 -25.53
CA SER A 363 -7.91 -12.37 -25.92
C SER A 363 -6.98 -11.98 -27.05
N GLY A 364 -5.67 -11.88 -26.77
CA GLY A 364 -4.64 -11.51 -27.75
C GLY A 364 -4.57 -10.01 -28.06
N GLY A 365 -3.39 -9.52 -28.41
CA GLY A 365 -3.13 -8.13 -28.78
C GLY A 365 -3.53 -7.07 -27.75
N ASN A 366 -3.23 -5.82 -28.03
CA ASN A 366 -3.72 -4.69 -27.24
C ASN A 366 -4.82 -3.96 -28.02
N PRO A 367 -6.12 -4.07 -27.64
CA PRO A 367 -7.24 -3.43 -28.35
C PRO A 367 -7.11 -1.91 -28.45
N LEU A 368 -6.36 -1.27 -27.54
CA LEU A 368 -6.14 0.19 -27.56
C LEU A 368 -5.30 0.67 -28.76
N ASN A 369 -4.67 -0.23 -29.49
CA ASN A 369 -3.94 0.11 -30.72
C ASN A 369 -4.85 0.21 -31.94
N ASP A 370 -6.07 -0.32 -31.87
CA ASP A 370 -7.04 -0.31 -32.97
C ASP A 370 -7.54 1.11 -33.27
N ALA A 371 -7.73 1.41 -34.57
CA ALA A 371 -8.14 2.72 -35.05
C ALA A 371 -9.58 3.10 -34.59
N LEU A 372 -10.50 2.13 -34.57
CA LEU A 372 -11.88 2.35 -34.11
C LEU A 372 -11.92 2.66 -32.62
N VAL A 373 -11.11 1.95 -31.83
CA VAL A 373 -11.00 2.20 -30.36
C VAL A 373 -10.41 3.58 -30.10
N LYS A 374 -9.36 3.99 -30.83
CA LYS A 374 -8.78 5.32 -30.69
C LYS A 374 -9.76 6.43 -31.05
N ALA A 375 -10.53 6.25 -32.14
CA ALA A 375 -11.57 7.21 -32.52
C ALA A 375 -12.65 7.31 -31.45
N ALA A 376 -13.14 6.17 -30.93
CA ALA A 376 -14.14 6.14 -29.86
C ALA A 376 -13.65 6.81 -28.56
N ILE A 377 -12.36 6.67 -28.23
CA ILE A 377 -11.76 7.36 -27.07
C ILE A 377 -11.79 8.88 -27.29
N ALA A 378 -11.37 9.36 -28.45
CA ALA A 378 -11.38 10.80 -28.76
C ALA A 378 -12.81 11.40 -28.74
N ASP A 379 -13.80 10.66 -29.27
CA ASP A 379 -15.22 11.07 -29.22
C ASP A 379 -15.75 11.09 -27.78
N ALA A 380 -15.34 10.12 -26.95
CA ALA A 380 -15.69 10.06 -25.54
C ALA A 380 -15.12 11.24 -24.75
N GLU A 381 -13.85 11.57 -24.96
CA GLU A 381 -13.20 12.74 -24.33
C GLU A 381 -13.88 14.06 -24.76
N ALA A 382 -14.22 14.20 -26.02
CA ALA A 382 -14.95 15.36 -26.53
C ALA A 382 -16.35 15.48 -25.94
N THR A 383 -17.06 14.35 -25.77
CA THR A 383 -18.42 14.29 -25.19
C THR A 383 -18.41 14.67 -23.70
N LEU A 384 -17.44 14.17 -22.95
CA LEU A 384 -17.32 14.40 -21.51
C LEU A 384 -16.89 15.85 -21.19
N GLY A 385 -16.10 16.46 -22.06
CA GLY A 385 -15.61 17.83 -21.90
C GLY A 385 -14.64 18.00 -20.71
N PRO A 386 -14.24 19.25 -20.39
CA PRO A 386 -13.18 19.54 -19.43
C PRO A 386 -13.57 19.34 -17.95
N SER A 387 -14.86 19.20 -17.63
CA SER A 387 -15.35 19.00 -16.27
C SER A 387 -15.37 17.52 -15.84
N ALA A 388 -15.02 16.63 -16.75
CA ALA A 388 -14.96 15.20 -16.53
C ALA A 388 -13.58 14.63 -16.90
N ARG A 389 -13.31 13.40 -16.50
CA ARG A 389 -12.03 12.74 -16.77
C ARG A 389 -12.24 11.30 -17.23
N LEU A 390 -11.48 10.89 -18.22
CA LEU A 390 -11.47 9.54 -18.75
C LEU A 390 -10.08 8.92 -18.55
N VAL A 391 -10.04 7.68 -18.03
CA VAL A 391 -8.80 6.91 -17.84
C VAL A 391 -8.99 5.52 -18.42
N ILE A 392 -8.23 5.19 -19.45
CA ILE A 392 -8.26 3.88 -20.09
C ILE A 392 -6.85 3.29 -20.04
N ARG A 393 -6.73 2.07 -19.49
CA ARG A 393 -5.44 1.43 -19.36
C ARG A 393 -5.53 -0.09 -19.34
N PRO A 394 -4.51 -0.80 -19.82
CA PRO A 394 -4.39 -2.23 -19.61
C PRO A 394 -4.17 -2.52 -18.10
N SER A 395 -4.65 -3.67 -17.64
CA SER A 395 -4.27 -4.21 -16.34
C SER A 395 -2.83 -4.73 -16.40
N GLY A 396 -2.04 -4.48 -15.35
CA GLY A 396 -0.67 -5.01 -15.26
C GLY A 396 -0.60 -6.52 -14.95
N THR A 397 -1.70 -7.11 -14.44
CA THR A 397 -1.70 -8.49 -13.92
C THR A 397 -2.70 -9.41 -14.60
N GLU A 398 -3.67 -8.86 -15.33
CA GLU A 398 -4.75 -9.62 -15.96
C GLU A 398 -4.94 -9.17 -17.41
N PRO A 399 -5.41 -10.05 -18.32
CA PRO A 399 -5.67 -9.71 -19.71
C PRO A 399 -6.99 -8.91 -19.84
N LEU A 400 -7.02 -7.71 -19.29
CA LEU A 400 -8.18 -6.82 -19.34
C LEU A 400 -7.78 -5.34 -19.49
N ILE A 401 -8.67 -4.58 -20.12
CA ILE A 401 -8.63 -3.13 -20.19
C ILE A 401 -9.56 -2.57 -19.12
N ARG A 402 -9.07 -1.62 -18.35
CA ARG A 402 -9.85 -0.87 -17.36
C ARG A 402 -10.26 0.45 -17.99
N VAL A 403 -11.58 0.71 -18.00
CA VAL A 403 -12.18 1.96 -18.50
C VAL A 403 -12.83 2.64 -17.30
N MET A 404 -12.34 3.81 -16.94
CA MET A 404 -12.85 4.62 -15.86
C MET A 404 -13.20 6.01 -16.40
N ALA A 405 -14.41 6.47 -16.07
CA ALA A 405 -14.78 7.87 -16.25
C ALA A 405 -15.34 8.45 -14.95
N GLU A 406 -15.10 9.74 -14.74
CA GLU A 406 -15.64 10.49 -13.62
C GLU A 406 -16.03 11.89 -14.06
N GLY A 407 -17.06 12.45 -13.44
CA GLY A 407 -17.63 13.75 -13.78
C GLY A 407 -18.91 14.02 -13.02
N ASP A 408 -19.42 15.24 -13.13
CA ASP A 408 -20.60 15.68 -12.36
C ASP A 408 -21.90 14.99 -12.82
N ASP A 409 -22.00 14.65 -14.11
CA ASP A 409 -23.17 13.94 -14.68
C ASP A 409 -22.92 12.43 -14.75
N ARG A 410 -23.46 11.70 -13.77
CA ARG A 410 -23.38 10.25 -13.70
C ARG A 410 -23.94 9.55 -14.93
N GLY A 411 -25.05 10.06 -15.51
CA GLY A 411 -25.69 9.43 -16.68
C GLY A 411 -24.82 9.58 -17.93
N ALA A 412 -24.17 10.74 -18.10
CA ALA A 412 -23.25 10.96 -19.20
C ALA A 412 -22.00 10.05 -19.11
N ILE A 413 -21.38 9.97 -17.94
CA ILE A 413 -20.20 9.08 -17.76
C ILE A 413 -20.56 7.60 -17.93
N GLU A 414 -21.74 7.15 -17.47
CA GLU A 414 -22.19 5.76 -17.65
C GLU A 414 -22.39 5.43 -19.12
N THR A 415 -23.05 6.31 -19.87
CA THR A 415 -23.27 6.16 -21.30
C THR A 415 -21.95 6.05 -22.06
N VAL A 416 -21.01 6.94 -21.78
CA VAL A 416 -19.69 6.96 -22.43
C VAL A 416 -18.89 5.69 -22.12
N VAL A 417 -18.86 5.26 -20.85
CA VAL A 417 -18.17 4.04 -20.45
C VAL A 417 -18.77 2.83 -21.15
N ASP A 418 -20.10 2.72 -21.24
CA ASP A 418 -20.76 1.58 -21.90
C ASP A 418 -20.51 1.55 -23.40
N GLN A 419 -20.49 2.70 -24.07
CA GLN A 419 -20.12 2.80 -25.46
C GLN A 419 -18.68 2.34 -25.71
N LEU A 420 -17.72 2.79 -24.90
CA LEU A 420 -16.33 2.37 -24.98
C LEU A 420 -16.15 0.86 -24.75
N ILE A 421 -16.83 0.32 -23.74
CA ILE A 421 -16.85 -1.12 -23.47
C ILE A 421 -17.34 -1.90 -24.68
N SER A 422 -18.43 -1.44 -25.32
CA SER A 422 -18.99 -2.06 -26.52
C SER A 422 -17.99 -2.06 -27.69
N VAL A 423 -17.37 -0.93 -27.97
CA VAL A 423 -16.36 -0.80 -29.06
C VAL A 423 -15.15 -1.68 -28.78
N ILE A 424 -14.56 -1.63 -27.57
CA ILE A 424 -13.39 -2.43 -27.19
C ILE A 424 -13.71 -3.94 -27.29
N SER A 425 -14.92 -4.34 -26.88
CA SER A 425 -15.37 -5.73 -26.98
C SER A 425 -15.63 -6.17 -28.43
N GLY A 426 -16.07 -5.25 -29.30
CA GLY A 426 -16.37 -5.51 -30.70
C GLY A 426 -15.12 -5.82 -31.53
N VAL A 427 -14.04 -5.12 -31.32
CA VAL A 427 -12.74 -5.38 -31.98
C VAL A 427 -12.21 -6.78 -31.69
N ARG A 428 -12.54 -7.33 -30.54
CA ARG A 428 -12.18 -8.69 -30.11
C ARG A 428 -12.77 -9.80 -30.99
N ASN A 429 -13.92 -9.55 -31.61
CA ASN A 429 -14.64 -10.55 -32.43
C ASN A 429 -14.27 -10.47 -33.93
N ALA A 430 -13.45 -9.49 -34.33
CA ALA A 430 -13.09 -9.25 -35.72
C ALA A 430 -11.65 -9.73 -36.07
N ALA A 431 -10.89 -10.25 -35.12
CA ALA A 431 -9.54 -10.82 -35.23
C ALA A 431 -9.56 -12.33 -34.97
#